data_2b592dd1fa465eac8bd8b5fa298bf78b
#
_entry.id   2b592dd1fa465eac8bd8b5fa298bf78b
#
_cell.length_a   1.000
_cell.length_b   1.000
_cell.length_c   1.000
_cell.angle_alpha   90.00
_cell.angle_beta   90.00
_cell.angle_gamma   90.00
#
_symmetry.space_group_name_H-M   'P 1'
#
loop_
_entity.id
_entity.type
_entity.pdbx_description
1 polymer ?
#
loop_
_entity_poly.entity_id
_entity_poly.type
_entity_poly.pdbx_seq_one_letter_code
_entity_poly.pdbx_strand_id
1 'polypeptide(L)'
;LPELKGKLSGNAIRVPTPDVSMAIRNRELTKPTSVEELNARLKQESLTGPLRGQVGYVDSPEVVSTDFVGSDRAGVVDGLATLVNNDGQNAILYVWYDNEYGYSHQVIRVVE
;
A
#
# COMPACT_ATOMS: atom_id res chain seq x y z
N LEU A 1 18.48 -6.04 -4.30
CA LEU A 1 18.47 -5.53 -2.91
C LEU A 1 19.08 -6.58 -1.97
N PRO A 2 20.42 -6.78 -2.02
CA PRO A 2 21.09 -7.81 -1.21
C PRO A 2 20.87 -7.65 0.29
N GLU A 3 20.68 -6.42 0.75
CA GLU A 3 20.42 -6.05 2.15
C GLU A 3 19.09 -6.60 2.69
N LEU A 4 18.18 -7.02 1.82
CA LEU A 4 16.90 -7.64 2.19
C LEU A 4 16.94 -9.17 2.25
N LYS A 5 18.09 -9.77 1.89
CA LYS A 5 18.22 -11.22 1.92
C LYS A 5 18.00 -11.78 3.33
N GLY A 6 17.04 -12.71 3.45
CA GLY A 6 16.65 -13.32 4.72
C GLY A 6 15.75 -12.46 5.62
N LYS A 7 15.40 -11.24 5.20
CA LYS A 7 14.50 -10.33 5.95
C LYS A 7 13.06 -10.33 5.45
N LEU A 8 12.79 -11.03 4.35
CA LEU A 8 11.47 -11.08 3.73
C LEU A 8 10.90 -12.48 3.83
N SER A 9 9.64 -12.56 4.18
CA SER A 9 8.80 -13.75 4.02
C SER A 9 7.46 -13.31 3.44
N GLY A 10 6.77 -14.23 2.79
CA GLY A 10 5.47 -13.91 2.21
C GLY A 10 4.75 -15.15 1.73
N ASN A 11 3.48 -14.99 1.53
CA ASN A 11 2.61 -15.97 0.90
C ASN A 11 1.60 -15.25 0.00
N ALA A 12 0.85 -16.00 -0.78
CA ALA A 12 -0.23 -15.49 -1.59
C ALA A 12 -1.46 -16.39 -1.45
N ILE A 13 -2.63 -15.76 -1.36
CA ILE A 13 -3.92 -16.43 -1.36
C ILE A 13 -4.65 -16.02 -2.64
N ARG A 14 -5.07 -17.02 -3.41
CA ARG A 14 -5.84 -16.78 -4.62
C ARG A 14 -7.32 -16.79 -4.29
N VAL A 15 -8.01 -15.74 -4.72
CA VAL A 15 -9.46 -15.56 -4.52
C VAL A 15 -10.18 -15.35 -5.86
N PRO A 16 -11.46 -15.69 -5.97
CA PRO A 16 -12.21 -15.61 -7.23
C PRO A 16 -12.71 -14.17 -7.49
N THR A 17 -11.79 -13.23 -7.64
CA THR A 17 -12.08 -11.86 -8.07
C THR A 17 -11.59 -11.65 -9.50
N PRO A 18 -12.28 -10.82 -10.32
CA PRO A 18 -11.87 -10.59 -11.70
C PRO A 18 -10.53 -9.87 -11.78
N ASP A 19 -10.28 -8.91 -10.90
CA ASP A 19 -9.08 -8.08 -10.85
C ASP A 19 -8.89 -7.49 -9.46
N VAL A 20 -7.81 -6.78 -9.23
CA VAL A 20 -7.39 -6.15 -7.96
C VAL A 20 -6.98 -7.14 -6.88
N SER A 21 -5.86 -6.87 -6.31
CA SER A 21 -5.28 -7.62 -5.19
C SER A 21 -5.10 -6.72 -3.97
N MET A 22 -4.92 -7.34 -2.81
CA MET A 22 -4.54 -6.65 -1.59
C MET A 22 -3.21 -7.17 -1.08
N ALA A 23 -2.27 -6.28 -0.84
CA ALA A 23 -1.04 -6.59 -0.13
C ALA A 23 -1.17 -6.21 1.34
N ILE A 24 -0.96 -7.17 2.23
CA ILE A 24 -0.87 -6.94 3.67
C ILE A 24 0.61 -6.84 4.02
N ARG A 25 1.04 -5.68 4.51
CA ARG A 25 2.45 -5.35 4.74
C ARG A 25 2.73 -5.19 6.23
N ASN A 26 3.31 -6.23 6.84
CA ASN A 26 3.88 -6.14 8.18
C ASN A 26 5.24 -5.44 8.11
N ARG A 27 5.46 -4.42 8.93
CA ARG A 27 6.69 -3.63 8.99
C ARG A 27 7.14 -3.41 10.42
N GLU A 28 8.40 -3.72 10.67
CA GLU A 28 9.11 -3.23 11.84
C GLU A 28 9.70 -1.86 11.50
N LEU A 29 9.43 -0.89 12.36
CA LEU A 29 9.80 0.51 12.15
C LEU A 29 11.01 0.87 13.01
N THR A 30 11.92 1.65 12.44
CA THR A 30 13.10 2.15 13.17
C THR A 30 12.77 3.24 14.18
N LYS A 31 11.63 3.90 14.01
CA LYS A 31 11.10 4.93 14.93
C LYS A 31 9.66 4.59 15.27
N PRO A 32 9.28 4.67 16.53
CA PRO A 32 7.88 4.51 16.94
C PRO A 32 6.98 5.55 16.26
N THR A 33 5.76 5.16 15.96
CA THR A 33 4.72 6.01 15.37
C THR A 33 3.34 5.61 15.88
N SER A 34 2.32 6.39 15.53
CA SER A 34 0.91 6.05 15.76
C SER A 34 0.19 5.81 14.43
N VAL A 35 -1.04 5.27 14.49
CA VAL A 35 -1.90 5.12 13.31
C VAL A 35 -2.15 6.47 12.66
N GLU A 36 -2.45 7.50 13.46
CA GLU A 36 -2.76 8.85 13.01
C GLU A 36 -1.57 9.48 12.28
N GLU A 37 -0.38 9.40 12.87
CA GLU A 37 0.84 9.97 12.30
C GLU A 37 1.22 9.26 11.00
N LEU A 38 1.16 7.92 10.98
CA LEU A 38 1.46 7.11 9.82
C LEU A 38 0.47 7.40 8.68
N ASN A 39 -0.82 7.41 8.96
CA ASN A 39 -1.85 7.73 7.99
C ASN A 39 -1.75 9.16 7.47
N ALA A 40 -1.48 10.14 8.33
CA ALA A 40 -1.26 11.53 7.91
C ALA A 40 -0.08 11.63 6.93
N ARG A 41 1.02 10.92 7.20
CA ARG A 41 2.19 10.89 6.33
C ARG A 41 1.88 10.24 4.98
N LEU A 42 1.20 9.10 4.98
CA LEU A 42 0.83 8.39 3.74
C LEU A 42 -0.16 9.21 2.90
N LYS A 43 -1.14 9.84 3.54
CA LYS A 43 -2.09 10.74 2.88
C LYS A 43 -1.37 11.96 2.27
N GLN A 44 -0.45 12.58 2.98
CA GLN A 44 0.36 13.68 2.46
C GLN A 44 1.18 13.24 1.25
N GLU A 45 1.80 12.06 1.31
CA GLU A 45 2.60 11.50 0.21
C GLU A 45 1.74 11.27 -1.04
N SER A 46 0.50 10.78 -0.87
CA SER A 46 -0.42 10.56 -1.98
C SER A 46 -0.91 11.85 -2.66
N LEU A 47 -0.95 12.98 -1.95
CA LEU A 47 -1.46 14.24 -2.45
C LEU A 47 -0.37 15.16 -3.01
N THR A 48 0.73 15.33 -2.27
CA THR A 48 1.75 16.35 -2.55
C THR A 48 3.18 15.84 -2.53
N GLY A 49 3.41 14.62 -2.07
CA GLY A 49 4.74 14.02 -1.98
C GLY A 49 5.34 13.64 -3.34
N PRO A 50 6.62 13.31 -3.38
CA PRO A 50 7.31 12.84 -4.59
C PRO A 50 6.70 11.55 -5.16
N LEU A 51 6.02 10.75 -4.34
CA LEU A 51 5.36 9.52 -4.74
C LEU A 51 3.87 9.71 -5.09
N ARG A 52 3.35 10.95 -5.17
CA ARG A 52 1.93 11.25 -5.44
C ARG A 52 1.36 10.59 -6.71
N GLY A 53 2.22 10.28 -7.68
CA GLY A 53 1.84 9.57 -8.89
C GLY A 53 1.80 8.04 -8.74
N GLN A 54 2.30 7.49 -7.64
CA GLN A 54 2.44 6.05 -7.40
C GLN A 54 1.64 5.57 -6.19
N VAL A 55 1.55 6.37 -5.15
CA VAL A 55 0.83 6.04 -3.91
C VAL A 55 -0.52 6.73 -3.91
N GLY A 56 -1.58 5.96 -3.72
CA GLY A 56 -2.91 6.44 -3.40
C GLY A 56 -3.22 6.24 -1.92
N TYR A 57 -4.25 6.92 -1.43
CA TYR A 57 -4.73 6.80 -0.05
C TYR A 57 -6.25 6.89 -0.01
N VAL A 58 -6.89 6.02 0.73
CA VAL A 58 -8.34 6.02 0.95
C VAL A 58 -8.65 5.86 2.43
N ASP A 59 -9.69 6.54 2.90
CA ASP A 59 -10.19 6.48 4.28
C ASP A 59 -11.72 6.38 4.32
N SER A 60 -12.31 5.72 3.32
CA SER A 60 -13.74 5.43 3.27
C SER A 60 -14.03 4.00 3.74
N PRO A 61 -15.04 3.77 4.59
CA PRO A 61 -15.43 2.43 5.04
C PRO A 61 -16.18 1.62 3.97
N GLU A 62 -16.54 2.24 2.85
CA GLU A 62 -17.37 1.62 1.82
C GLU A 62 -16.56 1.00 0.68
N VAL A 63 -15.25 1.22 0.62
CA VAL A 63 -14.43 0.76 -0.51
C VAL A 63 -14.30 -0.76 -0.52
N VAL A 64 -14.38 -1.31 -1.73
CA VAL A 64 -14.16 -2.71 -2.03
C VAL A 64 -13.20 -2.86 -3.22
N SER A 65 -12.75 -4.08 -3.51
CA SER A 65 -11.75 -4.33 -4.57
C SER A 65 -12.14 -3.72 -5.92
N THR A 66 -13.42 -3.76 -6.30
CA THR A 66 -13.89 -3.24 -7.60
C THR A 66 -13.72 -1.73 -7.77
N ASP A 67 -13.60 -0.96 -6.69
CA ASP A 67 -13.38 0.49 -6.75
C ASP A 67 -11.97 0.86 -7.24
N PHE A 68 -11.04 -0.10 -7.20
CA PHE A 68 -9.65 0.10 -7.60
C PHE A 68 -9.32 -0.46 -8.98
N VAL A 69 -10.30 -1.04 -9.68
CA VAL A 69 -10.15 -1.47 -11.08
C VAL A 69 -9.87 -0.24 -11.95
N GLY A 70 -8.77 -0.30 -12.73
CA GLY A 70 -8.31 0.82 -13.56
C GLY A 70 -7.51 1.89 -12.77
N SER A 71 -7.09 1.60 -11.55
CA SER A 71 -6.20 2.50 -10.80
C SER A 71 -4.81 2.50 -11.41
N ASP A 72 -4.28 3.67 -11.76
CA ASP A 72 -2.92 3.88 -12.28
C ASP A 72 -1.84 3.90 -11.18
N ARG A 73 -2.25 3.75 -9.92
CA ARG A 73 -1.35 3.77 -8.78
C ARG A 73 -0.60 2.45 -8.65
N ALA A 74 0.63 2.50 -8.14
CA ALA A 74 1.35 1.30 -7.71
C ALA A 74 0.66 0.60 -6.53
N GLY A 75 -0.02 1.37 -5.69
CA GLY A 75 -0.85 0.90 -4.61
C GLY A 75 -1.63 2.01 -3.93
N VAL A 76 -2.79 1.66 -3.40
CA VAL A 76 -3.68 2.57 -2.65
C VAL A 76 -3.76 2.07 -1.21
N VAL A 77 -3.25 2.86 -0.27
CA VAL A 77 -3.28 2.51 1.15
C VAL A 77 -4.69 2.68 1.70
N ASP A 78 -5.18 1.64 2.38
CA ASP A 78 -6.42 1.68 3.14
C ASP A 78 -6.14 2.22 4.54
N GLY A 79 -6.43 3.49 4.76
CA GLY A 79 -6.13 4.17 6.02
C GLY A 79 -6.95 3.66 7.20
N LEU A 80 -8.18 3.19 6.97
CA LEU A 80 -9.02 2.64 8.05
C LEU A 80 -8.56 1.25 8.49
N ALA A 81 -7.86 0.53 7.64
CA ALA A 81 -7.32 -0.80 7.94
C ALA A 81 -5.89 -0.74 8.52
N THR A 82 -5.26 0.43 8.58
CA THR A 82 -3.91 0.59 9.15
C THR A 82 -3.90 0.24 10.64
N LEU A 83 -2.95 -0.59 11.05
CA LEU A 83 -2.74 -0.98 12.44
C LEU A 83 -1.31 -0.63 12.87
N VAL A 84 -1.18 -0.19 14.12
CA VAL A 84 0.11 0.02 14.78
C VAL A 84 0.01 -0.57 16.18
N ASN A 85 1.01 -1.33 16.60
CA ASN A 85 1.03 -1.92 17.93
C ASN A 85 1.29 -0.87 19.04
N ASN A 86 1.11 -1.26 20.30
CA ASN A 86 1.17 -0.34 21.46
C ASN A 86 2.52 0.35 21.64
N ASP A 87 3.63 -0.25 21.21
CA ASP A 87 4.96 0.37 21.27
C ASP A 87 5.28 1.25 20.06
N GLY A 88 4.39 1.27 19.05
CA GLY A 88 4.54 2.04 17.83
C GLY A 88 5.58 1.49 16.85
N GLN A 89 6.21 0.36 17.13
CA GLN A 89 7.31 -0.16 16.33
C GLN A 89 6.88 -1.16 15.24
N ASN A 90 5.68 -1.70 15.33
CA ASN A 90 5.17 -2.61 14.33
C ASN A 90 3.90 -2.06 13.70
N ALA A 91 3.92 -1.93 12.38
CA ALA A 91 2.79 -1.46 11.59
C ALA A 91 2.32 -2.53 10.60
N ILE A 92 1.01 -2.59 10.40
CA ILE A 92 0.39 -3.39 9.34
C ILE A 92 -0.34 -2.43 8.42
N LEU A 93 0.04 -2.45 7.15
CA LEU A 93 -0.60 -1.67 6.10
C LEU A 93 -1.36 -2.61 5.16
N TYR A 94 -2.55 -2.20 4.79
CA TYR A 94 -3.36 -2.86 3.76
C TYR A 94 -3.33 -1.98 2.52
N VAL A 95 -2.92 -2.56 1.40
CA VAL A 95 -2.68 -1.81 0.17
C VAL A 95 -3.37 -2.51 -0.99
N TRP A 96 -4.35 -1.83 -1.58
CA TRP A 96 -5.03 -2.25 -2.80
C TRP A 96 -4.15 -1.96 -4.02
N TYR A 97 -4.18 -2.81 -5.02
CA TYR A 97 -3.51 -2.55 -6.29
C TYR A 97 -4.16 -3.31 -7.44
N ASP A 98 -4.23 -2.65 -8.58
CA ASP A 98 -4.62 -3.28 -9.83
C ASP A 98 -3.41 -4.01 -10.44
N ASN A 99 -3.54 -5.32 -10.58
CA ASN A 99 -2.45 -6.18 -11.04
C ASN A 99 -2.04 -5.88 -12.49
N GLU A 100 -2.99 -5.50 -13.33
CA GLU A 100 -2.81 -5.30 -14.76
C GLU A 100 -2.54 -3.83 -15.09
N TYR A 101 -3.48 -2.98 -14.76
CA TYR A 101 -3.45 -1.56 -15.12
C TYR A 101 -2.40 -0.79 -14.33
N GLY A 102 -2.43 -0.92 -13.01
CA GLY A 102 -1.49 -0.24 -12.13
C GLY A 102 -0.04 -0.65 -12.39
N TYR A 103 0.22 -1.96 -12.59
CA TYR A 103 1.55 -2.45 -12.92
C TYR A 103 2.05 -1.89 -14.27
N SER A 104 1.21 -1.90 -15.31
CA SER A 104 1.58 -1.38 -16.63
C SER A 104 1.97 0.10 -16.56
N HIS A 105 1.26 0.90 -15.77
CA HIS A 105 1.62 2.29 -15.53
C HIS A 105 2.98 2.47 -14.85
N GLN A 106 3.34 1.58 -13.91
CA GLN A 106 4.67 1.64 -13.29
C GLN A 106 5.79 1.28 -14.30
N VAL A 107 5.54 0.33 -15.20
CA VAL A 107 6.50 0.00 -16.27
C VAL A 107 6.73 1.22 -17.17
N ILE A 108 5.67 1.91 -17.59
CA ILE A 108 5.79 3.13 -18.41
C ILE A 108 6.64 4.20 -17.70
N ARG A 109 6.37 4.44 -16.41
CA ARG A 109 7.15 5.41 -15.61
C ARG A 109 8.63 5.11 -15.51
N VAL A 110 9.03 3.86 -15.60
CA VAL A 110 10.46 3.47 -15.58
C VAL A 110 11.13 3.75 -16.93
N VAL A 111 10.34 3.77 -18.01
CA VAL A 111 10.82 4.01 -19.38
C VAL A 111 10.94 5.52 -19.68
N GLU A 112 10.10 6.35 -19.08
CA GLU A 112 10.14 7.82 -19.18
C GLU A 112 11.32 8.43 -18.42
#